data_30ca5ece4700af3d98292edc8249e58e
#
_entry.id   30ca5ece4700af3d98292edc8249e58e
#
_cell.length_a   1.000
_cell.length_b   1.000
_cell.length_c   1.000
_cell.angle_alpha   90.00
_cell.angle_beta   90.00
_cell.angle_gamma   90.00
#
_symmetry.space_group_name_H-M   'P 1'
#
loop_
_entity.id
_entity.type
_entity.pdbx_description
1 polymer ?
#
loop_
_entity_poly.entity_id
_entity_poly.type
_entity_poly.pdbx_seq_one_letter_code
_entity_poly.pdbx_strand_id
1 'polypeptide(L)'
;MYKGHDVLFRAFKMAFPDDVRDVKLFMMCTNPFQQAQQQSQQFENMYTSDIRVKMIPRVNTSEEVARIMGQVDCGVFPARGEGWNLELLEMMSMGKPVIATNYSGHTQFCDTSNCALVDIEKTEPAFDGVWFDGKVGEWASIGQNQVKQLADHMRRAYELWKQGLLTNPAGIETAKKFTITHPH
;
A
#
# COMPACT_ATOMS: atom_id res chain seq x y z
N MET A 1 -6.73 -1.41 -12.00
CA MET A 1 -6.29 -1.91 -10.65
C MET A 1 -6.44 -0.82 -9.61
N TYR A 2 -7.55 -0.82 -8.90
CA TYR A 2 -7.82 0.30 -7.98
C TYR A 2 -6.91 0.30 -6.73
N LYS A 3 -6.42 -0.85 -6.27
CA LYS A 3 -5.45 -0.96 -5.14
C LYS A 3 -4.02 -0.49 -5.47
N GLY A 4 -3.71 -0.19 -6.73
CA GLY A 4 -2.43 0.40 -7.12
C GLY A 4 -1.22 -0.52 -7.15
N HIS A 5 -1.40 -1.84 -7.26
CA HIS A 5 -0.27 -2.80 -7.33
C HIS A 5 0.67 -2.52 -8.51
N ASP A 6 0.12 -2.06 -9.64
CA ASP A 6 0.86 -1.62 -10.82
C ASP A 6 1.77 -0.42 -10.53
N VAL A 7 1.26 0.51 -9.74
CA VAL A 7 1.99 1.71 -9.30
C VAL A 7 3.08 1.33 -8.29
N LEU A 8 2.73 0.45 -7.33
CA LEU A 8 3.63 -0.01 -6.28
C LEU A 8 4.92 -0.63 -6.85
N PHE A 9 4.78 -1.54 -7.80
CA PHE A 9 5.94 -2.19 -8.42
C PHE A 9 6.83 -1.20 -9.19
N ARG A 10 6.22 -0.30 -9.96
CA ARG A 10 6.96 0.75 -10.69
C ARG A 10 7.72 1.68 -9.73
N ALA A 11 7.09 2.09 -8.64
CA ALA A 11 7.73 2.91 -7.63
C ALA A 11 8.87 2.18 -6.91
N PHE A 12 8.70 0.90 -6.60
CA PHE A 12 9.73 0.04 -6.01
C PHE A 12 10.96 -0.05 -6.91
N LYS A 13 10.79 -0.31 -8.21
CA LYS A 13 11.89 -0.34 -9.19
C LYS A 13 12.58 1.00 -9.33
N MET A 14 11.83 2.10 -9.24
CA MET A 14 12.38 3.46 -9.28
C MET A 14 13.13 3.81 -7.99
N ALA A 15 12.62 3.38 -6.84
CA ALA A 15 13.22 3.65 -5.54
C ALA A 15 14.53 2.88 -5.34
N PHE A 16 14.56 1.63 -5.78
CA PHE A 16 15.63 0.68 -5.49
C PHE A 16 16.19 0.08 -6.79
N PRO A 17 17.28 0.62 -7.32
CA PRO A 17 18.02 0.00 -8.42
C PRO A 17 18.43 -1.45 -8.09
N ASP A 18 18.81 -2.21 -9.11
CA ASP A 18 19.03 -3.66 -8.98
C ASP A 18 20.25 -4.04 -8.11
N ASP A 19 21.11 -3.10 -7.80
CA ASP A 19 22.26 -3.26 -6.89
C ASP A 19 21.85 -3.15 -5.39
N VAL A 20 20.72 -2.55 -5.07
CA VAL A 20 20.17 -2.52 -3.72
C VAL A 20 19.49 -3.86 -3.43
N ARG A 21 20.16 -4.76 -2.67
CA ARG A 21 19.75 -6.15 -2.47
C ARG A 21 19.10 -6.46 -1.12
N ASP A 22 19.24 -5.58 -0.15
CA ASP A 22 18.78 -5.73 1.23
C ASP A 22 17.35 -5.23 1.45
N VAL A 23 16.61 -4.91 0.37
CA VAL A 23 15.22 -4.52 0.39
C VAL A 23 14.34 -5.59 -0.29
N LYS A 24 13.14 -5.80 0.26
CA LYS A 24 12.15 -6.72 -0.31
C LYS A 24 10.78 -6.07 -0.37
N LEU A 25 10.02 -6.39 -1.40
CA LEU A 25 8.61 -6.01 -1.55
C LEU A 25 7.74 -7.25 -1.36
N PHE A 26 6.91 -7.26 -0.32
CA PHE A 26 5.87 -8.26 -0.14
C PHE A 26 4.55 -7.75 -0.72
N MET A 27 3.96 -8.49 -1.64
CA MET A 27 2.70 -8.14 -2.29
C MET A 27 1.66 -9.23 -2.05
N MET A 28 0.55 -8.86 -1.41
CA MET A 28 -0.63 -9.72 -1.30
C MET A 28 -1.70 -9.19 -2.28
N CYS A 29 -1.71 -9.69 -3.49
CA CYS A 29 -2.61 -9.25 -4.56
C CYS A 29 -3.19 -10.45 -5.33
N THR A 30 -3.98 -11.26 -4.64
CA THR A 30 -4.69 -12.37 -5.29
C THR A 30 -5.97 -11.86 -5.92
N ASN A 31 -6.16 -12.15 -7.22
CA ASN A 31 -7.45 -11.91 -7.87
C ASN A 31 -8.38 -13.12 -7.63
N PRO A 32 -9.50 -12.94 -6.91
CA PRO A 32 -10.43 -14.04 -6.62
C PRO A 32 -11.32 -14.43 -7.82
N PHE A 33 -11.31 -13.67 -8.91
CA PHE A 33 -12.19 -13.91 -10.07
C PHE A 33 -11.53 -14.80 -11.10
N GLN A 34 -12.11 -15.97 -11.36
CA GLN A 34 -11.56 -16.95 -12.31
C GLN A 34 -11.36 -16.42 -13.74
N GLN A 35 -12.24 -15.51 -14.19
CA GLN A 35 -12.11 -14.91 -15.53
C GLN A 35 -10.87 -14.01 -15.70
N ALA A 36 -10.32 -13.53 -14.61
CA ALA A 36 -9.12 -12.71 -14.61
C ALA A 36 -7.83 -13.52 -14.33
N GLN A 37 -7.89 -14.84 -14.25
CA GLN A 37 -6.71 -15.68 -13.91
C GLN A 37 -5.55 -15.51 -14.88
N GLN A 38 -5.80 -15.43 -16.18
CA GLN A 38 -4.74 -15.24 -17.17
C GLN A 38 -4.06 -13.86 -17.01
N GLN A 39 -4.84 -12.81 -16.79
CA GLN A 39 -4.27 -11.49 -16.52
C GLN A 39 -3.55 -11.45 -15.18
N SER A 40 -4.08 -12.12 -14.15
CA SER A 40 -3.43 -12.25 -12.85
C SER A 40 -2.08 -12.95 -12.98
N GLN A 41 -1.98 -14.03 -13.77
CA GLN A 41 -0.73 -14.75 -13.99
C GLN A 41 0.30 -13.88 -14.73
N GLN A 42 -0.12 -13.09 -15.70
CA GLN A 42 0.78 -12.16 -16.40
C GLN A 42 1.34 -11.08 -15.44
N PHE A 43 0.49 -10.51 -14.58
CA PHE A 43 0.92 -9.54 -13.57
C PHE A 43 1.84 -10.18 -12.53
N GLU A 44 1.50 -11.37 -12.05
CA GLU A 44 2.35 -12.09 -11.11
C GLU A 44 3.73 -12.38 -11.70
N ASN A 45 3.79 -12.86 -12.93
CA ASN A 45 5.05 -13.10 -13.66
C ASN A 45 5.86 -11.81 -13.82
N MET A 46 5.20 -10.69 -14.11
CA MET A 46 5.85 -9.39 -14.21
C MET A 46 6.47 -8.97 -12.86
N TYR A 47 5.72 -9.11 -11.76
CA TYR A 47 6.21 -8.73 -10.43
C TYR A 47 7.34 -9.64 -9.96
N THR A 48 7.21 -10.95 -10.14
CA THR A 48 8.22 -11.94 -9.74
C THR A 48 9.45 -11.97 -10.63
N SER A 49 9.47 -11.20 -11.72
CA SER A 49 10.70 -10.97 -12.51
C SER A 49 11.81 -10.29 -11.71
N ASP A 50 11.47 -9.56 -10.66
CA ASP A 50 12.44 -9.04 -9.70
C ASP A 50 12.52 -9.99 -8.49
N ILE A 51 13.70 -10.56 -8.24
CA ILE A 51 13.95 -11.52 -7.14
C ILE A 51 13.61 -10.96 -5.75
N ARG A 52 13.58 -9.64 -5.59
CA ARG A 52 13.25 -8.96 -4.32
C ARG A 52 11.75 -8.90 -4.07
N VAL A 53 10.92 -9.17 -5.07
CA VAL A 53 9.46 -9.19 -4.93
C VAL A 53 9.00 -10.58 -4.50
N LYS A 54 8.21 -10.62 -3.45
CA LYS A 54 7.61 -11.84 -2.89
C LYS A 54 6.09 -11.72 -2.95
N MET A 55 5.48 -12.59 -3.74
CA MET A 55 4.03 -12.74 -3.75
C MET A 55 3.60 -13.52 -2.52
N ILE A 56 2.71 -12.94 -1.73
CA ILE A 56 2.14 -13.56 -0.53
C ILE A 56 0.75 -14.09 -0.90
N PRO A 57 0.48 -15.38 -0.71
CA PRO A 57 -0.85 -15.93 -0.93
C PRO A 57 -1.84 -15.34 0.07
N ARG A 58 -3.12 -15.29 -0.32
CA ARG A 58 -4.19 -14.88 0.58
C ARG A 58 -4.20 -15.80 1.81
N VAL A 59 -4.24 -15.17 2.98
CA VAL A 59 -4.42 -15.85 4.27
C VAL A 59 -5.86 -15.68 4.76
N ASN A 60 -6.30 -16.51 5.69
CA ASN A 60 -7.71 -16.62 6.06
C ASN A 60 -8.01 -16.05 7.44
N THR A 61 -7.01 -15.74 8.24
CA THR A 61 -7.19 -15.25 9.62
C THR A 61 -6.51 -13.91 9.84
N SER A 62 -7.06 -13.12 10.76
CA SER A 62 -6.46 -11.83 11.17
C SER A 62 -5.10 -12.03 11.83
N GLU A 63 -4.89 -13.13 12.53
CA GLU A 63 -3.62 -13.48 13.17
C GLU A 63 -2.51 -13.73 12.13
N GLU A 64 -2.85 -14.39 11.02
CA GLU A 64 -1.89 -14.59 9.93
C GLU A 64 -1.53 -13.26 9.25
N VAL A 65 -2.53 -12.39 9.02
CA VAL A 65 -2.30 -11.03 8.49
C VAL A 65 -1.39 -10.25 9.44
N ALA A 66 -1.71 -10.21 10.73
CA ALA A 66 -0.91 -9.52 11.74
C ALA A 66 0.53 -10.06 11.81
N ARG A 67 0.73 -11.38 11.69
CA ARG A 67 2.05 -11.99 11.66
C ARG A 67 2.86 -11.55 10.43
N ILE A 68 2.23 -11.46 9.25
CA ILE A 68 2.88 -10.99 8.03
C ILE A 68 3.25 -9.50 8.18
N MET A 69 2.31 -8.67 8.64
CA MET A 69 2.55 -7.25 8.87
C MET A 69 3.65 -7.00 9.91
N GLY A 70 3.73 -7.86 10.93
CA GLY A 70 4.79 -7.80 11.94
C GLY A 70 6.20 -8.01 11.38
N GLN A 71 6.35 -8.71 10.26
CA GLN A 71 7.63 -9.04 9.63
C GLN A 71 8.13 -7.97 8.65
N VAL A 72 7.32 -6.98 8.31
CA VAL A 72 7.69 -5.91 7.39
C VAL A 72 7.99 -4.61 8.15
N ASP A 73 8.78 -3.73 7.55
CA ASP A 73 9.25 -2.51 8.19
C ASP A 73 8.39 -1.29 7.84
N CYS A 74 7.69 -1.32 6.70
CA CYS A 74 6.87 -0.22 6.21
C CYS A 74 5.68 -0.74 5.39
N GLY A 75 4.50 -0.15 5.58
CA GLY A 75 3.31 -0.39 4.76
C GLY A 75 3.19 0.60 3.61
N VAL A 76 2.80 0.14 2.41
CA VAL A 76 2.66 0.99 1.24
C VAL A 76 1.31 0.76 0.56
N PHE A 77 0.49 1.81 0.49
CA PHE A 77 -0.92 1.76 0.10
C PHE A 77 -1.24 2.77 -1.03
N PRO A 78 -0.78 2.53 -2.26
CA PRO A 78 -0.97 3.48 -3.37
C PRO A 78 -2.32 3.29 -4.06
N ALA A 79 -3.40 3.14 -3.29
CA ALA A 79 -4.73 2.91 -3.82
C ALA A 79 -5.29 4.15 -4.53
N ARG A 80 -6.04 3.92 -5.61
CA ARG A 80 -6.81 4.96 -6.29
C ARG A 80 -8.09 5.34 -5.56
N GLY A 81 -8.56 4.46 -4.69
CA GLY A 81 -9.73 4.68 -3.83
C GLY A 81 -9.84 3.60 -2.77
N GLU A 82 -10.34 3.97 -1.61
CA GLU A 82 -10.56 3.09 -0.45
C GLU A 82 -11.80 3.53 0.32
N GLY A 83 -12.54 2.56 0.85
CA GLY A 83 -13.60 2.86 1.80
C GLY A 83 -13.04 3.35 3.14
N TRP A 84 -12.07 2.63 3.69
CA TRP A 84 -11.42 2.96 4.96
C TRP A 84 -9.92 2.65 4.98
N ASN A 85 -9.48 1.55 4.36
CA ASN A 85 -8.12 1.03 4.37
C ASN A 85 -7.69 0.50 5.75
N LEU A 86 -8.36 -0.55 6.20
CA LEU A 86 -8.11 -1.16 7.53
C LEU A 86 -6.66 -1.64 7.67
N GLU A 87 -6.09 -2.20 6.62
CA GLU A 87 -4.72 -2.72 6.59
C GLU A 87 -3.69 -1.61 6.90
N LEU A 88 -3.95 -0.38 6.45
CA LEU A 88 -3.13 0.77 6.78
C LEU A 88 -3.22 1.12 8.27
N LEU A 89 -4.44 1.13 8.81
CA LEU A 89 -4.68 1.41 10.23
C LEU A 89 -4.07 0.33 11.14
N GLU A 90 -4.12 -0.94 10.72
CA GLU A 90 -3.48 -2.07 11.39
C GLU A 90 -1.95 -1.91 11.42
N MET A 91 -1.32 -1.50 10.32
CA MET A 91 0.11 -1.18 10.28
C MET A 91 0.47 -0.03 11.23
N MET A 92 -0.36 1.02 11.27
CA MET A 92 -0.19 2.13 12.23
C MET A 92 -0.27 1.64 13.68
N SER A 93 -1.20 0.73 14.00
CA SER A 93 -1.36 0.18 15.35
C SER A 93 -0.12 -0.57 15.84
N MET A 94 0.66 -1.13 14.92
CA MET A 94 1.94 -1.80 15.18
C MET A 94 3.13 -0.82 15.22
N GLY A 95 2.89 0.47 15.12
CA GLY A 95 3.96 1.49 15.07
C GLY A 95 4.77 1.47 13.78
N LYS A 96 4.27 0.81 12.73
CA LYS A 96 4.93 0.75 11.43
C LYS A 96 4.68 2.03 10.65
N PRO A 97 5.69 2.64 10.04
CA PRO A 97 5.51 3.71 9.07
C PRO A 97 4.66 3.26 7.89
N VAL A 98 3.87 4.19 7.38
CA VAL A 98 2.97 3.95 6.26
C VAL A 98 3.10 5.04 5.21
N ILE A 99 2.97 4.63 3.95
CA ILE A 99 2.95 5.51 2.78
C ILE A 99 1.62 5.28 2.07
N ALA A 100 0.87 6.33 1.77
CA ALA A 100 -0.44 6.20 1.13
C ALA A 100 -0.75 7.38 0.20
N THR A 101 -1.68 7.18 -0.73
CA THR A 101 -2.23 8.28 -1.52
C THR A 101 -3.05 9.22 -0.62
N ASN A 102 -2.92 10.52 -0.82
CA ASN A 102 -3.72 11.52 -0.12
C ASN A 102 -5.11 11.64 -0.77
N TYR A 103 -5.89 10.54 -0.72
CA TYR A 103 -7.18 10.46 -1.38
C TYR A 103 -8.09 9.39 -0.75
N SER A 104 -9.39 9.66 -0.68
CA SER A 104 -10.47 8.76 -0.23
C SER A 104 -10.48 8.43 1.27
N GLY A 105 -11.05 7.29 1.68
CA GLY A 105 -11.46 7.02 3.05
C GLY A 105 -10.38 7.15 4.12
N HIS A 106 -9.15 6.73 3.85
CA HIS A 106 -8.08 6.81 4.85
C HIS A 106 -7.59 8.24 5.15
N THR A 107 -7.96 9.24 4.34
CA THR A 107 -7.68 10.65 4.66
C THR A 107 -8.44 11.15 5.90
N GLN A 108 -9.41 10.37 6.40
CA GLN A 108 -10.11 10.67 7.65
C GLN A 108 -9.20 10.52 8.90
N PHE A 109 -8.12 9.75 8.79
CA PHE A 109 -7.20 9.52 9.90
C PHE A 109 -5.71 9.63 9.52
N CYS A 110 -5.39 9.75 8.23
CA CYS A 110 -4.03 9.98 7.74
C CYS A 110 -3.77 11.47 7.55
N ASP A 111 -2.66 11.94 8.09
CA ASP A 111 -2.08 13.24 7.84
C ASP A 111 -0.54 13.15 7.80
N THR A 112 0.13 14.27 7.55
CA THR A 112 1.60 14.32 7.42
C THR A 112 2.36 14.00 8.70
N SER A 113 1.70 13.92 9.86
CA SER A 113 2.32 13.54 11.13
C SER A 113 2.42 12.04 11.33
N ASN A 114 1.53 11.26 10.69
CA ASN A 114 1.38 9.82 10.90
C ASN A 114 1.52 8.97 9.61
N CYS A 115 1.55 9.61 8.44
CA CYS A 115 1.61 8.94 7.13
C CYS A 115 2.45 9.76 6.15
N ALA A 116 3.28 9.11 5.35
CA ALA A 116 3.89 9.75 4.19
C ALA A 116 2.89 9.77 3.04
N LEU A 117 2.35 10.96 2.73
CA LEU A 117 1.27 11.12 1.78
C LEU A 117 1.79 11.41 0.36
N VAL A 118 1.22 10.72 -0.62
CA VAL A 118 1.41 10.97 -2.05
C VAL A 118 0.28 11.86 -2.54
N ASP A 119 0.60 13.05 -2.99
CA ASP A 119 -0.38 14.05 -3.41
C ASP A 119 -1.11 13.64 -4.70
N ILE A 120 -2.42 13.77 -4.68
CA ILE A 120 -3.29 13.51 -5.82
C ILE A 120 -3.74 14.84 -6.42
N GLU A 121 -3.32 15.11 -7.65
CA GLU A 121 -3.57 16.37 -8.34
C GLU A 121 -4.91 16.37 -9.07
N LYS A 122 -5.40 15.20 -9.47
CA LYS A 122 -6.65 15.06 -10.24
C LYS A 122 -7.28 13.68 -10.05
N THR A 123 -8.54 13.60 -10.38
CA THR A 123 -9.30 12.34 -10.44
C THR A 123 -9.56 11.92 -11.89
N GLU A 124 -9.98 10.69 -12.07
CA GLU A 124 -10.41 10.11 -13.34
C GLU A 124 -11.63 9.20 -13.08
N PRO A 125 -12.48 8.94 -14.10
CA PRO A 125 -13.62 8.03 -13.96
C PRO A 125 -13.19 6.67 -13.42
N ALA A 126 -13.89 6.16 -12.42
CA ALA A 126 -13.60 4.86 -11.83
C ALA A 126 -13.93 3.73 -12.82
N PHE A 127 -12.91 3.01 -13.26
CA PHE A 127 -13.08 1.92 -14.23
C PHE A 127 -12.14 0.76 -13.92
N ASP A 128 -12.70 -0.42 -13.65
CA ASP A 128 -11.94 -1.66 -13.47
C ASP A 128 -12.48 -2.83 -14.33
N GLY A 129 -13.56 -2.61 -15.04
CA GLY A 129 -14.20 -3.60 -15.90
C GLY A 129 -15.00 -4.67 -15.17
N VAL A 130 -15.10 -4.60 -13.83
CA VAL A 130 -15.84 -5.56 -12.98
C VAL A 130 -16.89 -4.86 -12.14
N TRP A 131 -16.49 -3.93 -11.28
CA TRP A 131 -17.36 -3.19 -10.35
C TRP A 131 -17.63 -1.77 -10.79
N PHE A 132 -16.70 -1.17 -11.52
CA PHE A 132 -16.76 0.21 -11.98
C PHE A 132 -16.72 0.25 -13.50
N ASP A 133 -17.75 0.83 -14.10
CA ASP A 133 -17.91 0.91 -15.57
C ASP A 133 -17.50 2.27 -16.18
N GLY A 134 -16.96 3.15 -15.35
CA GLY A 134 -16.54 4.50 -15.74
C GLY A 134 -17.65 5.53 -15.82
N LYS A 135 -18.91 5.15 -15.51
CA LYS A 135 -20.07 6.06 -15.59
C LYS A 135 -20.38 6.72 -14.24
N VAL A 136 -20.07 6.05 -13.16
CA VAL A 136 -20.36 6.52 -11.80
C VAL A 136 -19.13 6.41 -10.93
N GLY A 137 -18.83 7.52 -10.22
CA GLY A 137 -17.69 7.60 -9.32
C GLY A 137 -16.37 7.94 -10.00
N GLU A 138 -15.47 8.46 -9.19
CA GLU A 138 -14.12 8.82 -9.57
C GLU A 138 -13.12 8.21 -8.61
N TRP A 139 -11.90 8.04 -9.07
CA TRP A 139 -10.76 7.64 -8.24
C TRP A 139 -9.52 8.50 -8.54
N ALA A 140 -8.50 8.38 -7.72
CA ALA A 140 -7.26 9.12 -7.91
C ALA A 140 -6.58 8.74 -9.23
N SER A 141 -6.25 9.73 -10.04
CA SER A 141 -5.39 9.56 -11.19
C SER A 141 -3.94 9.51 -10.74
N ILE A 142 -3.27 8.39 -10.98
CA ILE A 142 -1.89 8.15 -10.56
C ILE A 142 -0.97 8.13 -11.78
N GLY A 143 -0.28 9.23 -11.99
CA GLY A 143 0.68 9.42 -13.07
C GLY A 143 2.13 9.25 -12.63
N GLN A 144 3.05 9.69 -13.49
CA GLN A 144 4.50 9.59 -13.24
C GLN A 144 4.96 10.39 -12.02
N ASN A 145 4.32 11.54 -11.73
CA ASN A 145 4.64 12.36 -10.57
C ASN A 145 4.33 11.61 -9.26
N GLN A 146 3.17 10.96 -9.16
CA GLN A 146 2.78 10.16 -8.00
C GLN A 146 3.68 8.93 -7.81
N VAL A 147 4.07 8.26 -8.90
CA VAL A 147 5.05 7.17 -8.87
C VAL A 147 6.39 7.66 -8.30
N LYS A 148 6.84 8.85 -8.72
CA LYS A 148 8.08 9.45 -8.22
C LYS A 148 7.97 9.78 -6.73
N GLN A 149 6.89 10.43 -6.28
CA GLN A 149 6.66 10.74 -4.86
C GLN A 149 6.66 9.44 -4.02
N LEU A 150 5.98 8.40 -4.50
CA LEU A 150 5.94 7.10 -3.82
C LEU A 150 7.35 6.50 -3.71
N ALA A 151 8.15 6.56 -4.78
CA ALA A 151 9.53 6.09 -4.77
C ALA A 151 10.42 6.92 -3.82
N ASP A 152 10.23 8.23 -3.75
CA ASP A 152 10.97 9.11 -2.86
C ASP A 152 10.64 8.78 -1.38
N HIS A 153 9.36 8.54 -1.06
CA HIS A 153 8.95 8.11 0.28
C HIS A 153 9.52 6.74 0.66
N MET A 154 9.54 5.78 -0.28
CA MET A 154 10.17 4.48 -0.04
C MET A 154 11.67 4.61 0.24
N ARG A 155 12.40 5.43 -0.54
CA ARG A 155 13.83 5.69 -0.29
C ARG A 155 14.05 6.32 1.08
N ARG A 156 13.23 7.30 1.46
CA ARG A 156 13.33 7.92 2.78
C ARG A 156 13.07 6.93 3.90
N ALA A 157 12.08 6.06 3.78
CA ALA A 157 11.83 5.01 4.75
C ALA A 157 13.05 4.07 4.89
N TYR A 158 13.65 3.66 3.79
CA TYR A 158 14.87 2.84 3.77
C TYR A 158 16.06 3.53 4.44
N GLU A 159 16.28 4.84 4.19
CA GLU A 159 17.35 5.58 4.86
C GLU A 159 17.12 5.70 6.38
N LEU A 160 15.89 5.91 6.81
CA LEU A 160 15.53 5.91 8.24
C LEU A 160 15.72 4.53 8.87
N TRP A 161 15.37 3.46 8.15
CA TRP A 161 15.59 2.09 8.59
C TRP A 161 17.09 1.81 8.82
N LYS A 162 17.95 2.17 7.90
CA LYS A 162 19.41 2.03 8.05
C LYS A 162 19.96 2.75 9.28
N GLN A 163 19.33 3.84 9.67
CA GLN A 163 19.70 4.63 10.85
C GLN A 163 19.06 4.12 12.16
N GLY A 164 18.19 3.08 12.12
CA GLY A 164 17.41 2.62 13.27
C GLY A 164 16.33 3.62 13.73
N LEU A 165 15.90 4.53 12.85
CA LEU A 165 14.97 5.62 13.17
C LEU A 165 13.58 5.41 12.53
N LEU A 166 13.34 4.27 11.88
CA LEU A 166 12.08 3.99 11.20
C LEU A 166 11.02 3.57 12.21
N THR A 167 10.20 4.50 12.66
CA THR A 167 9.10 4.28 13.61
C THR A 167 7.90 5.20 13.31
N ASN A 168 6.72 4.89 13.87
CA ASN A 168 5.50 5.70 13.69
C ASN A 168 4.68 5.81 14.99
N PRO A 169 5.18 6.50 16.01
CA PRO A 169 4.43 6.67 17.27
C PRO A 169 3.11 7.44 17.07
N ALA A 170 3.07 8.41 16.15
CA ALA A 170 1.84 9.15 15.82
C ALA A 170 0.77 8.22 15.20
N GLY A 171 1.18 7.22 14.42
CA GLY A 171 0.30 6.18 13.90
C GLY A 171 -0.34 5.35 15.01
N ILE A 172 0.43 4.96 16.04
CA ILE A 172 -0.11 4.26 17.21
C ILE A 172 -1.20 5.09 17.89
N GLU A 173 -0.94 6.37 18.15
CA GLU A 173 -1.93 7.26 18.78
C GLU A 173 -3.17 7.45 17.91
N THR A 174 -3.00 7.49 16.59
CA THR A 174 -4.13 7.51 15.65
C THR A 174 -4.94 6.23 15.74
N ALA A 175 -4.31 5.06 15.66
CA ALA A 175 -5.00 3.78 15.68
C ALA A 175 -5.80 3.55 16.97
N LYS A 176 -5.31 4.00 18.13
CA LYS A 176 -6.02 3.92 19.41
C LYS A 176 -7.41 4.58 19.38
N LYS A 177 -7.61 5.61 18.56
CA LYS A 177 -8.91 6.31 18.44
C LYS A 177 -9.98 5.45 17.75
N PHE A 178 -9.58 4.43 17.03
CA PHE A 178 -10.45 3.53 16.26
C PHE A 178 -10.53 2.11 16.83
N THR A 179 -9.95 1.88 18.01
CA THR A 179 -10.06 0.59 18.70
C THR A 179 -11.49 0.41 19.20
N ILE A 180 -12.14 -0.69 18.86
CA ILE A 180 -13.43 -1.07 19.43
C ILE A 180 -13.16 -1.56 20.86
N THR A 181 -13.36 -0.70 21.85
CA THR A 181 -13.44 -1.12 23.23
C THR A 181 -14.81 -1.78 23.42
N HIS A 182 -14.86 -3.11 23.55
CA HIS A 182 -16.07 -3.74 24.09
C HIS A 182 -16.23 -3.26 25.52
N PRO A 183 -17.35 -2.62 25.87
CA PRO A 183 -17.67 -2.40 27.29
C PRO A 183 -17.80 -3.79 27.94
N HIS A 184 -17.05 -4.02 29.00
CA HIS A 184 -17.17 -5.19 29.86
C HIS A 184 -18.52 -5.19 30.59
#